data_6fa5ec833a733afee42f6a19f526422e
#
_entry.id   6fa5ec833a733afee42f6a19f526422e
#
_cell.length_a   1.000
_cell.length_b   1.000
_cell.length_c   1.000
_cell.angle_alpha   90.00
_cell.angle_beta   90.00
_cell.angle_gamma   90.00
#
_symmetry.space_group_name_H-M   'P 1'
#
loop_
_entity.id
_entity.type
_entity.pdbx_description
1 polymer ?
#
loop_
_entity_poly.entity_id
_entity_poly.type
_entity_poly.pdbx_seq_one_letter_code
_entity_poly.pdbx_strand_id
1 'polypeptide(L)'
;MGKEFRYVGKPTPRIDGKAIVTGSAEYANDIHMHGMLYGRIKMSPHPHAMIKKIDVSRAMELPGVRTIMTYENAFDWITGMPAQKRLLDRHVRFVGDPVALIAATSNRIAEEAADLIEVEYEILPAVHDLDEAIADGAPQLYEQFPNNIIERGCPPFGPKALQELVIGDIDKGFEECAVVVEGTSRYETISNPLPAESPGLVAWWDGPNQCNMKGSFQSPNIQKMIMQLAMPNVNVRVISANVGGSFGSKNTVPMEGLYCAALAKATGKPVKLVISKEAHLATYMLRLGSRLTAKVGLLPDGTVHAYEGTWLVGSGVHSDFGQGQIANGLGRAMLLLNKCKHWNYQPHLVATNRCRSGGIRGFGGQESYASLVPVLSMAMAKMNLNPVEFFKKNMCDINGGYYWVEGHWWENHFLSYNDVMDHAAEHFGWKDKFQGWLTPYKTEGSKQYGAGCCVHGSADCGMLHGEAFVKLDGWGTANINVCIAESGMGQRSSVVKMAAEILNLPLDKVTISTPDSQDNPWDWGLAGSRGTLVYGRMVGDAARNARTQLLEGAAAIQIGRAHV
;
A
#
# COMPACT_ATOMS: atom_id res chain seq x y z
N MET A 1 -16.89 36.38 -7.70
CA MET A 1 -15.59 36.54 -7.05
C MET A 1 -15.47 35.45 -5.99
N GLY A 2 -14.50 34.53 -6.12
CA GLY A 2 -14.30 33.44 -5.17
C GLY A 2 -13.89 34.04 -3.81
N LYS A 3 -14.40 33.45 -2.72
CA LYS A 3 -14.03 33.82 -1.35
C LYS A 3 -12.51 33.65 -1.20
N GLU A 4 -11.82 34.73 -0.84
CA GLU A 4 -10.38 34.65 -0.57
C GLU A 4 -10.16 33.92 0.76
N PHE A 5 -9.43 32.77 0.70
CA PHE A 5 -9.10 32.00 1.88
C PHE A 5 -7.93 32.63 2.64
N ARG A 6 -7.95 32.52 3.96
CA ARG A 6 -6.90 33.02 4.84
C ARG A 6 -5.68 32.09 4.85
N TYR A 7 -5.91 30.77 4.85
CA TYR A 7 -4.87 29.75 4.97
C TYR A 7 -4.85 28.74 3.82
N VAL A 8 -6.03 28.34 3.33
CA VAL A 8 -6.13 27.35 2.25
C VAL A 8 -5.60 27.94 0.95
N GLY A 9 -4.76 27.20 0.23
CA GLY A 9 -4.09 27.67 -0.99
C GLY A 9 -2.92 28.65 -0.76
N LYS A 10 -2.58 28.94 0.51
CA LYS A 10 -1.42 29.80 0.84
C LYS A 10 -0.29 29.00 1.46
N PRO A 11 0.99 29.37 1.22
CA PRO A 11 2.12 28.75 1.87
C PRO A 11 2.08 29.05 3.37
N THR A 12 2.15 27.99 4.19
CA THR A 12 2.24 28.11 5.65
C THR A 12 3.25 27.08 6.15
N PRO A 13 3.98 27.35 7.23
CA PRO A 13 4.84 26.36 7.85
C PRO A 13 4.06 25.09 8.23
N ARG A 14 4.74 23.95 8.16
CA ARG A 14 4.21 22.70 8.69
C ARG A 14 4.13 22.78 10.21
N ILE A 15 3.08 22.19 10.81
CA ILE A 15 2.88 22.17 12.27
C ILE A 15 3.98 21.37 13.00
N ASP A 16 4.54 20.35 12.32
CA ASP A 16 5.62 19.48 12.80
C ASP A 16 7.02 19.91 12.33
N GLY A 17 7.10 20.92 11.45
CA GLY A 17 8.36 21.31 10.80
C GLY A 17 9.46 21.68 11.79
N LYS A 18 9.14 22.42 12.87
CA LYS A 18 10.11 22.78 13.90
C LYS A 18 10.67 21.54 14.61
N ALA A 19 9.79 20.61 15.01
CA ALA A 19 10.20 19.37 15.68
C ALA A 19 11.11 18.51 14.79
N ILE A 20 10.81 18.43 13.48
CA ILE A 20 11.62 17.67 12.52
C ILE A 20 13.03 18.29 12.39
N VAL A 21 13.14 19.58 12.12
CA VAL A 21 14.45 20.21 11.85
C VAL A 21 15.32 20.40 13.09
N THR A 22 14.72 20.35 14.30
CA THR A 22 15.46 20.40 15.57
C THR A 22 15.76 19.01 16.16
N GLY A 23 15.31 17.91 15.50
CA GLY A 23 15.51 16.55 15.97
C GLY A 23 14.64 16.14 17.17
N SER A 24 13.61 16.93 17.52
CA SER A 24 12.68 16.60 18.61
C SER A 24 11.44 15.81 18.16
N ALA A 25 11.29 15.56 16.87
CA ALA A 25 10.26 14.67 16.34
C ALA A 25 10.61 13.21 16.68
N GLU A 26 9.70 12.50 17.33
CA GLU A 26 9.89 11.10 17.73
C GLU A 26 9.53 10.14 16.58
N TYR A 27 10.49 9.33 16.17
CA TYR A 27 10.33 8.22 15.23
C TYR A 27 10.42 6.87 15.95
N ALA A 28 10.16 5.76 15.25
CA ALA A 28 10.13 4.43 15.88
C ALA A 28 11.43 4.08 16.65
N ASN A 29 12.59 4.46 16.12
CA ASN A 29 13.87 4.19 16.76
C ASN A 29 14.12 5.04 18.01
N ASP A 30 13.45 6.19 18.15
CA ASP A 30 13.60 7.11 19.27
C ASP A 30 12.77 6.72 20.50
N ILE A 31 11.81 5.81 20.32
CA ILE A 31 10.93 5.37 21.41
C ILE A 31 11.72 4.59 22.45
N HIS A 32 11.68 5.05 23.69
CA HIS A 32 12.30 4.37 24.84
C HIS A 32 11.29 4.13 25.95
N MET A 33 11.35 2.94 26.54
CA MET A 33 10.57 2.57 27.71
C MET A 33 11.48 1.99 28.79
N HIS A 34 11.15 2.24 30.06
CA HIS A 34 11.94 1.73 31.17
C HIS A 34 11.98 0.20 31.16
N GLY A 35 13.17 -0.37 31.27
CA GLY A 35 13.38 -1.81 31.32
C GLY A 35 13.08 -2.56 30.03
N MET A 36 12.96 -1.87 28.89
CA MET A 36 12.68 -2.50 27.61
C MET A 36 13.82 -3.40 27.15
N LEU A 37 13.46 -4.42 26.39
CA LEU A 37 14.36 -5.32 25.68
C LEU A 37 14.42 -4.97 24.20
N TYR A 38 15.39 -5.54 23.50
CA TYR A 38 15.61 -5.37 22.07
C TYR A 38 15.35 -6.70 21.37
N GLY A 39 14.45 -6.66 20.37
CA GLY A 39 14.10 -7.79 19.54
C GLY A 39 14.99 -7.93 18.32
N ARG A 40 15.31 -9.15 17.94
CA ARG A 40 15.99 -9.50 16.68
C ARG A 40 15.32 -10.70 16.04
N ILE A 41 15.42 -10.78 14.72
CA ILE A 41 14.91 -11.91 13.93
C ILE A 41 16.11 -12.66 13.34
N LYS A 42 16.19 -13.96 13.58
CA LYS A 42 17.04 -14.87 12.80
C LYS A 42 16.30 -15.26 11.54
N MET A 43 16.91 -15.04 10.39
CA MET A 43 16.30 -15.25 9.08
C MET A 43 16.95 -16.44 8.37
N SER A 44 16.17 -17.14 7.53
CA SER A 44 16.69 -18.20 6.69
C SER A 44 17.52 -17.66 5.52
N PRO A 45 18.66 -18.27 5.19
CA PRO A 45 19.41 -17.97 3.98
C PRO A 45 18.87 -18.70 2.73
N HIS A 46 17.91 -19.61 2.89
CA HIS A 46 17.41 -20.47 1.82
C HIS A 46 16.04 -20.01 1.31
N PRO A 47 15.79 -20.10 0.00
CA PRO A 47 14.51 -19.71 -0.58
C PRO A 47 13.39 -20.72 -0.31
N HIS A 48 13.74 -22.01 -0.08
CA HIS A 48 12.78 -23.08 0.19
C HIS A 48 13.46 -24.19 0.96
N ALA A 49 13.01 -24.50 2.15
CA ALA A 49 13.61 -25.52 3.00
C ALA A 49 12.67 -25.98 4.12
N MET A 50 12.93 -27.19 4.63
CA MET A 50 12.40 -27.65 5.92
C MET A 50 13.49 -27.55 6.98
N ILE A 51 13.17 -26.96 8.14
CA ILE A 51 14.07 -26.98 9.29
C ILE A 51 14.08 -28.39 9.87
N LYS A 52 15.24 -29.07 9.83
CA LYS A 52 15.44 -30.38 10.47
C LYS A 52 15.70 -30.24 11.95
N LYS A 53 16.58 -29.31 12.31
CA LYS A 53 16.96 -29.02 13.69
C LYS A 53 17.26 -27.53 13.83
N ILE A 54 16.91 -26.98 14.98
CA ILE A 54 17.33 -25.64 15.41
C ILE A 54 17.94 -25.75 16.81
N ASP A 55 19.17 -25.25 16.97
CA ASP A 55 19.88 -25.28 18.24
C ASP A 55 20.11 -23.84 18.73
N VAL A 56 19.47 -23.51 19.83
CA VAL A 56 19.52 -22.19 20.47
C VAL A 56 20.35 -22.19 21.76
N SER A 57 20.95 -23.33 22.16
CA SER A 57 21.60 -23.52 23.45
C SER A 57 22.69 -22.49 23.72
N ARG A 58 23.63 -22.35 22.79
CA ARG A 58 24.74 -21.37 22.88
C ARG A 58 24.24 -19.91 22.93
N ALA A 59 23.19 -19.61 22.17
CA ALA A 59 22.58 -18.28 22.16
C ALA A 59 21.86 -17.97 23.47
N MET A 60 21.21 -18.96 24.10
CA MET A 60 20.55 -18.81 25.41
C MET A 60 21.53 -18.63 26.58
N GLU A 61 22.74 -19.14 26.48
CA GLU A 61 23.80 -18.98 27.48
C GLU A 61 24.41 -17.55 27.46
N LEU A 62 24.22 -16.80 26.37
CA LEU A 62 24.78 -15.44 26.24
C LEU A 62 24.18 -14.50 27.28
N PRO A 63 25.02 -13.88 28.19
CA PRO A 63 24.52 -12.99 29.21
C PRO A 63 23.73 -11.82 28.61
N GLY A 64 22.48 -11.66 29.05
CA GLY A 64 21.60 -10.59 28.56
C GLY A 64 20.50 -11.08 27.61
N VAL A 65 20.57 -12.26 27.05
CA VAL A 65 19.46 -12.91 26.36
C VAL A 65 18.35 -13.25 27.38
N ARG A 66 17.11 -13.00 27.03
CA ARG A 66 15.93 -13.22 27.88
C ARG A 66 15.01 -14.30 27.35
N THR A 67 14.87 -14.39 26.06
CA THR A 67 14.10 -15.46 25.41
C THR A 67 14.53 -15.62 23.96
N ILE A 68 14.42 -16.86 23.47
CA ILE A 68 14.50 -17.19 22.06
C ILE A 68 13.26 -18.04 21.74
N MET A 69 12.53 -17.61 20.73
CA MET A 69 11.33 -18.27 20.24
C MET A 69 11.61 -18.89 18.87
N THR A 70 11.23 -20.15 18.69
CA THR A 70 11.32 -20.91 17.45
C THR A 70 9.95 -21.49 17.09
N TYR A 71 9.81 -22.21 15.98
CA TYR A 71 8.54 -22.88 15.63
C TYR A 71 8.08 -23.88 16.71
N GLU A 72 8.96 -24.36 17.60
CA GLU A 72 8.66 -25.34 18.65
C GLU A 72 7.95 -24.72 19.87
N ASN A 73 8.20 -23.45 20.16
CA ASN A 73 7.68 -22.75 21.34
C ASN A 73 6.98 -21.42 21.03
N ALA A 74 6.76 -21.10 19.76
CA ALA A 74 6.03 -19.90 19.34
C ALA A 74 4.54 -20.00 19.69
N PHE A 75 3.91 -18.84 19.94
CA PHE A 75 2.46 -18.78 20.07
C PHE A 75 1.79 -19.23 18.76
N ASP A 76 0.67 -19.94 18.89
CA ASP A 76 -0.12 -20.40 17.74
C ASP A 76 -0.98 -19.25 17.16
N TRP A 77 -0.30 -18.17 16.82
CA TRP A 77 -0.91 -17.03 16.15
C TRP A 77 -0.82 -17.22 14.65
N ILE A 78 -1.98 -17.10 13.99
CA ILE A 78 -2.10 -17.31 12.55
C ILE A 78 -2.47 -15.98 11.91
N THR A 79 -1.65 -15.53 10.98
CA THR A 79 -2.01 -14.38 10.15
C THR A 79 -3.14 -14.81 9.22
N GLY A 80 -4.30 -14.12 9.31
CA GLY A 80 -5.52 -14.47 8.58
C GLY A 80 -5.50 -14.18 7.08
N MET A 81 -4.32 -13.97 6.48
CA MET A 81 -4.18 -13.69 5.05
C MET A 81 -4.17 -15.00 4.23
N PRO A 82 -4.38 -14.98 2.90
CA PRO A 82 -4.77 -16.18 2.15
C PRO A 82 -3.96 -17.42 2.47
N ALA A 83 -2.69 -17.27 2.80
CA ALA A 83 -1.79 -18.37 3.09
C ALA A 83 -1.69 -18.78 4.57
N GLN A 84 -2.54 -18.26 5.47
CA GLN A 84 -2.57 -18.60 6.91
C GLN A 84 -1.18 -18.90 7.50
N LYS A 85 -0.27 -17.95 7.46
CA LYS A 85 1.08 -18.14 7.98
C LYS A 85 1.07 -18.16 9.51
N ARG A 86 1.68 -19.20 10.12
CA ARG A 86 2.00 -19.20 11.54
C ARG A 86 3.03 -18.13 11.89
N LEU A 87 3.08 -17.74 13.14
CA LEU A 87 4.07 -16.77 13.65
C LEU A 87 5.50 -17.19 13.29
N LEU A 88 5.86 -18.45 13.55
CA LEU A 88 7.05 -19.13 13.07
C LEU A 88 6.66 -20.50 12.52
N ASP A 89 7.27 -20.91 11.43
CA ASP A 89 6.99 -22.18 10.75
C ASP A 89 8.28 -22.98 10.55
N ARG A 90 8.15 -24.30 10.60
CA ARG A 90 9.22 -25.22 10.22
C ARG A 90 9.53 -25.18 8.73
N HIS A 91 8.54 -24.83 7.90
CA HIS A 91 8.66 -24.71 6.46
C HIS A 91 9.08 -23.30 6.07
N VAL A 92 10.29 -23.14 5.61
CA VAL A 92 10.86 -21.91 5.06
C VAL A 92 10.50 -21.79 3.59
N ARG A 93 9.97 -20.63 3.17
CA ARG A 93 9.46 -20.43 1.82
C ARG A 93 10.10 -19.29 1.04
N PHE A 94 10.97 -18.48 1.67
CA PHE A 94 11.72 -17.42 0.97
C PHE A 94 13.02 -17.09 1.72
N VAL A 95 13.99 -16.49 1.04
CA VAL A 95 15.20 -15.94 1.68
C VAL A 95 14.80 -14.81 2.63
N GLY A 96 15.12 -14.96 3.92
CA GLY A 96 14.70 -14.02 4.95
C GLY A 96 13.45 -14.45 5.73
N ASP A 97 12.89 -15.62 5.46
CA ASP A 97 11.78 -16.15 6.27
C ASP A 97 12.23 -16.33 7.73
N PRO A 98 11.50 -15.80 8.71
CA PRO A 98 11.89 -15.86 10.12
C PRO A 98 11.95 -17.29 10.64
N VAL A 99 13.06 -17.66 11.26
CA VAL A 99 13.25 -18.99 11.88
C VAL A 99 13.37 -18.93 13.40
N ALA A 100 13.80 -17.79 13.95
CA ALA A 100 13.76 -17.53 15.39
C ALA A 100 13.59 -16.05 15.70
N LEU A 101 12.98 -15.77 16.87
CA LEU A 101 12.84 -14.43 17.44
C LEU A 101 13.62 -14.37 18.75
N ILE A 102 14.42 -13.34 18.93
CA ILE A 102 15.28 -13.15 20.09
C ILE A 102 14.88 -11.88 20.83
N ALA A 103 14.85 -11.89 22.16
CA ALA A 103 14.81 -10.68 22.99
C ALA A 103 15.97 -10.65 23.96
N ALA A 104 16.72 -9.53 23.95
CA ALA A 104 17.89 -9.33 24.79
C ALA A 104 17.94 -7.93 25.40
N THR A 105 18.86 -7.69 26.34
CA THR A 105 19.02 -6.42 27.06
C THR A 105 19.63 -5.30 26.22
N SER A 106 20.22 -5.64 25.07
CA SER A 106 20.69 -4.67 24.08
C SER A 106 20.58 -5.22 22.68
N ASN A 107 20.57 -4.31 21.69
CA ASN A 107 20.52 -4.69 20.27
C ASN A 107 21.75 -5.54 19.86
N ARG A 108 22.96 -5.17 20.38
CA ARG A 108 24.19 -5.91 20.12
C ARG A 108 24.12 -7.35 20.64
N ILE A 109 23.60 -7.56 21.85
CA ILE A 109 23.45 -8.91 22.40
C ILE A 109 22.42 -9.72 21.61
N ALA A 110 21.29 -9.10 21.19
CA ALA A 110 20.28 -9.76 20.37
C ALA A 110 20.84 -10.19 18.99
N GLU A 111 21.71 -9.39 18.41
CA GLU A 111 22.41 -9.66 17.14
C GLU A 111 23.42 -10.80 17.30
N GLU A 112 24.28 -10.75 18.31
CA GLU A 112 25.24 -11.79 18.65
C GLU A 112 24.53 -13.12 18.96
N ALA A 113 23.41 -13.10 19.68
CA ALA A 113 22.60 -14.27 19.93
C ALA A 113 22.01 -14.86 18.64
N ALA A 114 21.57 -14.03 17.70
CA ALA A 114 21.09 -14.50 16.40
C ALA A 114 22.17 -15.22 15.59
N ASP A 115 23.43 -14.78 15.69
CA ASP A 115 24.56 -15.43 14.99
C ASP A 115 24.92 -16.78 15.63
N LEU A 116 24.71 -16.94 16.93
CA LEU A 116 24.98 -18.20 17.66
C LEU A 116 23.89 -19.28 17.44
N ILE A 117 22.75 -18.96 16.88
CA ILE A 117 21.70 -19.94 16.57
C ILE A 117 22.11 -20.76 15.36
N GLU A 118 22.19 -22.07 15.54
CA GLU A 118 22.53 -23.03 14.50
C GLU A 118 21.25 -23.67 13.95
N VAL A 119 21.10 -23.72 12.62
CA VAL A 119 19.92 -24.30 11.95
C VAL A 119 20.36 -25.28 10.89
N GLU A 120 19.85 -26.50 10.96
CA GLU A 120 20.02 -27.54 9.96
C GLU A 120 18.81 -27.56 9.04
N TYR A 121 19.05 -27.44 7.73
CA TYR A 121 18.00 -27.37 6.73
C TYR A 121 18.03 -28.58 5.80
N GLU A 122 16.86 -29.03 5.38
CA GLU A 122 16.64 -29.79 4.19
C GLU A 122 16.19 -28.85 3.08
N ILE A 123 17.05 -28.63 2.09
CA ILE A 123 16.80 -27.71 0.99
C ILE A 123 15.80 -28.34 0.03
N LEU A 124 14.77 -27.59 -0.34
CA LEU A 124 13.73 -27.99 -1.28
C LEU A 124 13.88 -27.23 -2.60
N PRO A 125 13.36 -27.75 -3.72
CA PRO A 125 13.28 -27.02 -4.97
C PRO A 125 12.48 -25.71 -4.79
N ALA A 126 12.98 -24.62 -5.35
CA ALA A 126 12.35 -23.30 -5.28
C ALA A 126 11.95 -22.82 -6.67
N VAL A 127 10.86 -22.05 -6.75
CA VAL A 127 10.37 -21.43 -7.98
C VAL A 127 10.23 -19.93 -7.81
N HIS A 128 10.75 -19.15 -8.76
CA HIS A 128 10.77 -17.68 -8.73
C HIS A 128 10.09 -17.03 -9.94
N ASP A 129 10.02 -17.74 -11.05
CA ASP A 129 9.34 -17.28 -12.29
C ASP A 129 7.86 -17.64 -12.23
N LEU A 130 7.00 -16.75 -12.76
CA LEU A 130 5.55 -16.92 -12.72
C LEU A 130 5.07 -18.07 -13.61
N ASP A 131 5.70 -18.27 -14.78
CA ASP A 131 5.34 -19.34 -15.70
C ASP A 131 5.77 -20.69 -15.18
N GLU A 132 6.97 -20.75 -14.61
CA GLU A 132 7.46 -21.96 -13.96
C GLU A 132 6.61 -22.34 -12.74
N ALA A 133 6.10 -21.34 -12.00
CA ALA A 133 5.32 -21.58 -10.79
C ALA A 133 3.95 -22.22 -11.08
N ILE A 134 3.33 -21.91 -12.21
CA ILE A 134 2.02 -22.46 -12.61
C ILE A 134 2.15 -23.72 -13.47
N ALA A 135 3.35 -24.10 -13.87
CA ALA A 135 3.58 -25.28 -14.71
C ALA A 135 3.24 -26.58 -13.98
N ASP A 136 2.85 -27.61 -14.73
CA ASP A 136 2.60 -28.93 -14.19
C ASP A 136 3.86 -29.50 -13.53
N GLY A 137 3.72 -29.98 -12.29
CA GLY A 137 4.83 -30.51 -11.51
C GLY A 137 5.73 -29.45 -10.84
N ALA A 138 5.37 -28.17 -10.88
CA ALA A 138 6.08 -27.12 -10.18
C ALA A 138 6.16 -27.38 -8.66
N PRO A 139 7.24 -26.94 -7.99
CA PRO A 139 7.31 -26.97 -6.52
C PRO A 139 6.12 -26.24 -5.90
N GLN A 140 5.36 -26.93 -5.03
CA GLN A 140 4.18 -26.34 -4.37
C GLN A 140 4.60 -25.63 -3.09
N LEU A 141 4.24 -24.35 -2.97
CA LEU A 141 4.48 -23.57 -1.76
C LEU A 141 3.44 -23.86 -0.68
N TYR A 142 2.20 -24.12 -1.09
CA TYR A 142 1.06 -24.40 -0.22
C TYR A 142 0.18 -25.50 -0.80
N GLU A 143 -0.15 -26.50 0.00
CA GLU A 143 -0.99 -27.63 -0.43
C GLU A 143 -2.39 -27.19 -0.89
N GLN A 144 -2.94 -26.12 -0.28
CA GLN A 144 -4.27 -25.61 -0.59
C GLN A 144 -4.36 -24.79 -1.88
N PHE A 145 -3.25 -24.49 -2.55
CA PHE A 145 -3.19 -23.70 -3.78
C PHE A 145 -2.55 -24.49 -4.92
N PRO A 146 -3.33 -25.35 -5.61
CA PRO A 146 -2.81 -26.10 -6.76
C PRO A 146 -2.15 -25.17 -7.79
N ASN A 147 -1.05 -25.62 -8.37
CA ASN A 147 -0.25 -24.84 -9.32
C ASN A 147 0.15 -23.44 -8.80
N ASN A 148 0.28 -23.32 -7.48
CA ASN A 148 0.61 -22.05 -6.80
C ASN A 148 -0.36 -20.89 -7.09
N ILE A 149 -1.56 -21.14 -7.60
CA ILE A 149 -2.58 -20.11 -7.90
C ILE A 149 -3.42 -19.86 -6.66
N ILE A 150 -3.39 -18.62 -6.16
CA ILE A 150 -4.14 -18.19 -4.99
C ILE A 150 -5.52 -17.70 -5.44
N GLU A 151 -6.53 -18.57 -5.34
CA GLU A 151 -7.90 -18.28 -5.80
C GLU A 151 -8.76 -17.54 -4.77
N ARG A 152 -8.35 -17.49 -3.51
CA ARG A 152 -9.16 -16.93 -2.42
C ARG A 152 -9.09 -15.42 -2.39
N GLY A 153 -10.27 -14.78 -2.32
CA GLY A 153 -10.39 -13.36 -2.01
C GLY A 153 -9.77 -13.00 -0.65
N CYS A 154 -9.32 -11.77 -0.51
CA CYS A 154 -8.82 -11.22 0.76
C CYS A 154 -9.93 -10.43 1.43
N PRO A 155 -10.49 -10.86 2.58
CA PRO A 155 -11.33 -9.97 3.37
C PRO A 155 -10.53 -8.71 3.79
N PRO A 156 -11.10 -7.50 3.73
CA PRO A 156 -12.51 -7.17 3.52
C PRO A 156 -12.89 -6.85 2.06
N PHE A 157 -12.04 -7.14 1.08
CA PHE A 157 -12.21 -6.72 -0.33
C PHE A 157 -13.12 -7.63 -1.17
N GLY A 158 -13.97 -8.42 -0.54
CA GLY A 158 -15.00 -9.23 -1.19
C GLY A 158 -14.64 -10.70 -1.45
N PRO A 159 -15.63 -11.54 -1.72
CA PRO A 159 -15.49 -13.00 -1.70
C PRO A 159 -14.81 -13.59 -2.94
N LYS A 160 -14.82 -12.94 -4.06
CA LYS A 160 -14.10 -13.28 -5.29
C LYS A 160 -13.86 -11.97 -6.02
N ALA A 161 -12.78 -11.26 -5.67
CA ALA A 161 -12.34 -10.18 -6.53
C ALA A 161 -12.21 -10.78 -7.93
N LEU A 162 -12.89 -10.13 -8.88
CA LEU A 162 -13.00 -10.49 -10.29
C LEU A 162 -11.83 -11.37 -10.78
N GLN A 163 -12.05 -12.67 -10.77
CA GLN A 163 -11.09 -13.63 -11.33
C GLN A 163 -11.19 -13.67 -12.85
N GLU A 164 -12.37 -13.32 -13.36
CA GLU A 164 -12.64 -13.25 -14.79
C GLU A 164 -13.56 -12.09 -15.08
N LEU A 165 -13.30 -11.39 -16.17
CA LEU A 165 -14.20 -10.40 -16.72
C LEU A 165 -14.52 -10.77 -18.17
N VAL A 166 -15.75 -11.17 -18.43
CA VAL A 166 -16.24 -11.44 -19.79
C VAL A 166 -17.35 -10.44 -20.10
N ILE A 167 -17.17 -9.64 -21.14
CA ILE A 167 -18.17 -8.68 -21.64
C ILE A 167 -18.27 -8.85 -23.15
N GLY A 168 -19.50 -8.91 -23.65
CA GLY A 168 -19.76 -9.05 -25.09
C GLY A 168 -19.38 -10.43 -25.63
N ASP A 169 -18.98 -10.46 -26.90
CA ASP A 169 -18.53 -11.65 -27.61
C ASP A 169 -17.14 -11.37 -28.18
N ILE A 170 -16.13 -12.02 -27.62
CA ILE A 170 -14.73 -11.69 -27.90
C ILE A 170 -14.32 -12.08 -29.34
N ASP A 171 -14.81 -13.19 -29.86
CA ASP A 171 -14.49 -13.66 -31.21
C ASP A 171 -15.07 -12.70 -32.25
N LYS A 172 -16.35 -12.36 -32.10
CA LYS A 172 -16.99 -11.35 -32.93
C LYS A 172 -16.31 -10.00 -32.82
N GLY A 173 -15.91 -9.61 -31.61
CA GLY A 173 -15.17 -8.37 -31.37
C GLY A 173 -13.87 -8.31 -32.17
N PHE A 174 -13.12 -9.39 -32.26
CA PHE A 174 -11.89 -9.45 -33.07
C PHE A 174 -12.16 -9.49 -34.57
N GLU A 175 -13.25 -10.12 -35.02
CA GLU A 175 -13.65 -10.13 -36.44
C GLU A 175 -13.99 -8.72 -36.95
N GLU A 176 -14.52 -7.84 -36.10
CA GLU A 176 -14.86 -6.45 -36.43
C GLU A 176 -13.64 -5.51 -36.48
N CYS A 177 -12.47 -5.95 -36.02
CA CYS A 177 -11.27 -5.13 -35.91
C CYS A 177 -10.50 -5.05 -37.24
N ALA A 178 -9.98 -3.83 -37.55
CA ALA A 178 -9.09 -3.62 -38.68
C ALA A 178 -7.68 -4.16 -38.41
N VAL A 179 -7.23 -4.10 -37.17
CA VAL A 179 -5.93 -4.57 -36.73
C VAL A 179 -6.09 -5.35 -35.43
N VAL A 180 -5.47 -6.52 -35.39
CA VAL A 180 -5.32 -7.32 -34.18
C VAL A 180 -3.84 -7.55 -33.94
N VAL A 181 -3.41 -7.37 -32.71
CA VAL A 181 -2.05 -7.69 -32.24
C VAL A 181 -2.13 -8.57 -31.01
N GLU A 182 -1.15 -9.45 -30.88
CA GLU A 182 -0.94 -10.27 -29.70
C GLU A 182 0.49 -10.07 -29.22
N GLY A 183 0.67 -10.01 -27.91
CA GLY A 183 1.98 -9.82 -27.31
C GLY A 183 2.02 -10.18 -25.84
N THR A 184 3.23 -10.45 -25.37
CA THR A 184 3.50 -10.69 -23.97
C THR A 184 4.40 -9.58 -23.44
N SER A 185 4.03 -9.01 -22.30
CA SER A 185 4.83 -8.07 -21.54
C SER A 185 5.15 -8.61 -20.15
N ARG A 186 6.30 -8.21 -19.62
CA ARG A 186 6.73 -8.57 -18.27
C ARG A 186 7.06 -7.30 -17.49
N TYR A 187 6.65 -7.28 -16.25
CA TYR A 187 7.03 -6.29 -15.26
C TYR A 187 7.64 -7.02 -14.05
N GLU A 188 8.94 -6.89 -13.87
CA GLU A 188 9.65 -7.66 -12.86
C GLU A 188 9.46 -7.07 -11.44
N THR A 189 9.41 -7.98 -10.46
CA THR A 189 9.32 -7.62 -9.05
C THR A 189 10.69 -7.22 -8.53
N ILE A 190 11.10 -5.98 -8.67
CA ILE A 190 12.41 -5.51 -8.20
C ILE A 190 12.34 -4.32 -7.25
N SER A 191 11.17 -3.72 -7.08
CA SER A 191 11.08 -2.49 -6.30
C SER A 191 10.51 -2.71 -4.91
N ASN A 192 11.37 -2.52 -3.92
CA ASN A 192 10.99 -2.22 -2.55
C ASN A 192 10.82 -0.69 -2.43
N PRO A 193 9.78 -0.15 -1.79
CA PRO A 193 9.60 1.30 -1.67
C PRO A 193 10.68 2.01 -0.84
N LEU A 194 11.48 1.26 -0.07
CA LEU A 194 12.64 1.71 0.71
C LEU A 194 12.42 3.06 1.41
N PRO A 195 11.44 3.19 2.31
CA PRO A 195 11.35 4.38 3.13
C PRO A 195 12.66 4.60 3.88
N ALA A 196 13.03 5.88 4.08
CA ALA A 196 14.27 6.23 4.77
C ALA A 196 14.32 5.62 6.18
N GLU A 197 13.22 5.65 6.90
CA GLU A 197 13.03 4.93 8.15
C GLU A 197 12.68 3.46 7.89
N SER A 198 13.48 2.54 8.45
CA SER A 198 13.11 1.11 8.50
C SER A 198 11.86 0.90 9.36
N PRO A 199 11.03 -0.13 9.10
CA PRO A 199 9.95 -0.51 9.98
C PRO A 199 10.43 -0.77 11.40
N GLY A 200 9.72 -0.23 12.39
CA GLY A 200 10.09 -0.42 13.79
C GLY A 200 8.98 -0.04 14.74
N LEU A 201 8.98 -0.67 15.89
CA LEU A 201 8.00 -0.43 16.95
C LEU A 201 8.50 -0.88 18.32
N VAL A 202 7.80 -0.46 19.36
CA VAL A 202 7.85 -1.03 20.71
C VAL A 202 6.49 -1.65 21.01
N ALA A 203 6.46 -2.89 21.51
CA ALA A 203 5.25 -3.54 22.02
C ALA A 203 5.37 -3.82 23.50
N TRP A 204 4.24 -3.71 24.23
CA TRP A 204 4.13 -4.06 25.65
C TRP A 204 2.72 -4.54 25.98
N TRP A 205 2.58 -5.24 27.11
CA TRP A 205 1.32 -5.79 27.57
C TRP A 205 0.91 -5.19 28.92
N ASP A 206 -0.35 -4.73 28.97
CA ASP A 206 -1.01 -4.30 30.21
C ASP A 206 -1.97 -5.42 30.65
N GLY A 207 -1.43 -6.46 31.27
CA GLY A 207 -2.16 -7.68 31.61
C GLY A 207 -2.23 -8.68 30.43
N PRO A 208 -3.02 -9.76 30.58
CA PRO A 208 -2.98 -10.91 29.66
C PRO A 208 -3.60 -10.65 28.28
N ASN A 209 -4.56 -9.72 28.20
CA ASN A 209 -5.41 -9.51 27.02
C ASN A 209 -5.32 -8.10 26.42
N GLN A 210 -4.42 -7.24 26.88
CA GLN A 210 -4.20 -5.90 26.35
C GLN A 210 -2.79 -5.78 25.79
N CYS A 211 -2.67 -5.72 24.47
CA CYS A 211 -1.43 -5.50 23.76
C CYS A 211 -1.38 -4.05 23.24
N ASN A 212 -0.32 -3.33 23.57
CA ASN A 212 -0.08 -1.97 23.09
C ASN A 212 1.15 -1.94 22.18
N MET A 213 1.09 -1.14 21.15
CA MET A 213 2.18 -0.93 20.21
C MET A 213 2.33 0.55 19.89
N LYS A 214 3.58 1.04 19.87
CA LYS A 214 3.91 2.39 19.40
C LYS A 214 5.05 2.29 18.39
N GLY A 215 4.88 2.91 17.21
CA GLY A 215 5.91 2.82 16.19
C GLY A 215 5.55 3.47 14.86
N SER A 216 6.20 3.01 13.83
CA SER A 216 6.08 3.55 12.47
C SER A 216 4.89 2.90 11.73
N PHE A 217 3.69 3.43 11.96
CA PHE A 217 2.44 2.89 11.44
C PHE A 217 1.72 3.91 10.53
N GLN A 218 1.40 3.48 9.30
CA GLN A 218 0.67 4.33 8.34
C GLN A 218 -0.82 4.41 8.65
N SER A 219 -1.41 3.35 9.17
CA SER A 219 -2.86 3.22 9.42
C SER A 219 -3.12 2.46 10.72
N PRO A 220 -3.10 3.12 11.90
CA PRO A 220 -3.22 2.44 13.20
C PRO A 220 -4.45 1.55 13.32
N ASN A 221 -5.62 1.99 12.84
CA ASN A 221 -6.86 1.21 12.95
C ASN A 221 -6.84 -0.06 12.10
N ILE A 222 -6.30 0.00 10.87
CA ILE A 222 -6.15 -1.19 10.01
C ILE A 222 -5.21 -2.19 10.66
N GLN A 223 -4.09 -1.71 11.21
CA GLN A 223 -3.13 -2.58 11.87
C GLN A 223 -3.68 -3.19 13.14
N LYS A 224 -4.44 -2.42 13.94
CA LYS A 224 -5.22 -2.97 15.05
C LYS A 224 -6.12 -4.11 14.60
N MET A 225 -6.92 -3.89 13.56
CA MET A 225 -7.85 -4.89 13.02
C MET A 225 -7.14 -6.18 12.59
N ILE A 226 -6.07 -6.06 11.83
CA ILE A 226 -5.31 -7.22 11.35
C ILE A 226 -4.63 -7.97 12.50
N MET A 227 -4.05 -7.23 13.45
CA MET A 227 -3.44 -7.82 14.65
C MET A 227 -4.45 -8.57 15.53
N GLN A 228 -5.67 -8.04 15.68
CA GLN A 228 -6.74 -8.69 16.42
C GLN A 228 -7.22 -10.00 15.75
N LEU A 229 -7.21 -10.05 14.40
CA LEU A 229 -7.51 -11.28 13.67
C LEU A 229 -6.45 -12.38 13.95
N ALA A 230 -5.18 -12.00 14.08
CA ALA A 230 -4.09 -12.92 14.38
C ALA A 230 -4.03 -13.30 15.87
N MET A 231 -4.52 -12.45 16.77
CA MET A 231 -4.51 -12.64 18.23
C MET A 231 -5.95 -12.61 18.76
N PRO A 232 -6.73 -13.69 18.61
CA PRO A 232 -8.10 -13.73 19.09
C PRO A 232 -8.16 -13.48 20.61
N ASN A 233 -9.18 -12.72 21.04
CA ASN A 233 -9.41 -12.32 22.45
C ASN A 233 -8.37 -11.35 23.04
N VAL A 234 -7.52 -10.74 22.22
CA VAL A 234 -6.59 -9.68 22.62
C VAL A 234 -7.14 -8.34 22.14
N ASN A 235 -7.25 -7.38 23.05
CA ASN A 235 -7.45 -5.99 22.67
C ASN A 235 -6.11 -5.38 22.25
N VAL A 236 -6.06 -4.83 21.05
CA VAL A 236 -4.84 -4.22 20.50
C VAL A 236 -5.01 -2.71 20.42
N ARG A 237 -4.04 -1.97 20.95
CA ARG A 237 -3.89 -0.52 20.78
C ARG A 237 -2.67 -0.25 19.92
N VAL A 238 -2.84 0.55 18.87
CA VAL A 238 -1.77 0.95 17.97
C VAL A 238 -1.64 2.47 17.96
N ILE A 239 -0.45 2.97 18.29
CA ILE A 239 -0.11 4.38 18.35
C ILE A 239 0.94 4.67 17.28
N SER A 240 0.66 5.59 16.36
CA SER A 240 1.65 5.99 15.37
C SER A 240 2.55 7.10 15.90
N ALA A 241 3.86 6.87 15.89
CA ALA A 241 4.88 7.91 15.93
C ALA A 241 4.93 8.68 14.60
N ASN A 242 5.87 9.59 14.41
CA ASN A 242 6.16 10.10 13.07
C ASN A 242 6.66 8.95 12.18
N VAL A 243 6.25 8.95 10.92
CA VAL A 243 6.59 7.88 9.99
C VAL A 243 7.56 8.43 8.94
N GLY A 244 8.79 7.93 8.93
CA GLY A 244 9.86 8.33 8.02
C GLY A 244 9.72 7.74 6.61
N GLY A 245 8.53 7.92 6.01
CA GLY A 245 8.12 7.35 4.74
C GLY A 245 7.46 5.97 4.91
N SER A 246 6.49 5.66 4.05
CA SER A 246 5.78 4.38 4.07
C SER A 246 5.42 3.88 2.68
N PHE A 247 4.85 4.71 1.83
CA PHE A 247 4.46 4.40 0.44
C PHE A 247 3.53 3.17 0.29
N GLY A 248 2.81 2.81 1.36
CA GLY A 248 1.99 1.61 1.46
C GLY A 248 2.64 0.48 2.27
N SER A 249 3.96 0.37 2.30
CA SER A 249 4.66 -0.74 2.94
C SER A 249 4.45 -0.86 4.46
N LYS A 250 4.11 0.25 5.14
CA LYS A 250 3.80 0.27 6.58
C LYS A 250 2.29 0.31 6.87
N ASN A 251 1.45 -0.06 5.88
CA ASN A 251 -0.01 -0.08 5.99
C ASN A 251 -0.58 -1.50 6.13
N THR A 252 0.19 -2.50 5.78
CA THR A 252 -0.23 -3.90 5.67
C THR A 252 0.09 -4.73 6.91
N VAL A 253 0.00 -6.05 6.83
CA VAL A 253 0.18 -6.96 7.96
C VAL A 253 1.49 -6.68 8.68
N PRO A 254 1.45 -6.20 9.91
CA PRO A 254 2.66 -5.88 10.66
C PRO A 254 3.24 -7.17 11.26
N MET A 255 3.87 -8.02 10.44
CA MET A 255 4.53 -9.22 10.95
C MET A 255 5.51 -8.87 12.07
N GLU A 256 6.22 -7.75 11.92
CA GLU A 256 7.11 -7.19 12.94
C GLU A 256 6.33 -6.86 14.22
N GLY A 257 5.09 -6.40 14.09
CA GLY A 257 4.19 -6.16 15.23
C GLY A 257 3.86 -7.44 15.96
N LEU A 258 3.53 -8.53 15.23
CA LEU A 258 3.27 -9.84 15.83
C LEU A 258 4.52 -10.42 16.52
N TYR A 259 5.69 -10.34 15.88
CA TYR A 259 6.96 -10.79 16.46
C TYR A 259 7.30 -10.01 17.73
N CYS A 260 7.18 -8.69 17.67
CA CYS A 260 7.45 -7.82 18.81
C CYS A 260 6.47 -8.07 19.97
N ALA A 261 5.17 -8.23 19.66
CA ALA A 261 4.14 -8.57 20.65
C ALA A 261 4.37 -9.94 21.31
N ALA A 262 4.80 -10.94 20.54
CA ALA A 262 5.11 -12.27 21.04
C ALA A 262 6.31 -12.25 22.00
N LEU A 263 7.39 -11.57 21.63
CA LEU A 263 8.55 -11.39 22.50
C LEU A 263 8.19 -10.62 23.78
N ALA A 264 7.39 -9.56 23.67
CA ALA A 264 6.93 -8.79 24.83
C ALA A 264 6.04 -9.63 25.76
N LYS A 265 5.17 -10.47 25.20
CA LYS A 265 4.33 -11.39 25.98
C LYS A 265 5.17 -12.44 26.71
N ALA A 266 6.12 -13.05 26.02
CA ALA A 266 6.97 -14.09 26.58
C ALA A 266 7.91 -13.58 27.69
N THR A 267 8.33 -12.32 27.63
CA THR A 267 9.28 -11.73 28.59
C THR A 267 8.61 -10.92 29.71
N GLY A 268 7.34 -10.55 29.55
CA GLY A 268 6.65 -9.62 30.44
C GLY A 268 7.29 -8.22 30.49
N LYS A 269 8.05 -7.85 29.45
CA LYS A 269 8.78 -6.58 29.32
C LYS A 269 8.40 -5.88 28.02
N PRO A 270 8.45 -4.54 27.94
CA PRO A 270 8.42 -3.87 26.64
C PRO A 270 9.56 -4.38 25.76
N VAL A 271 9.28 -4.63 24.48
CA VAL A 271 10.29 -5.02 23.50
C VAL A 271 10.29 -4.02 22.35
N LYS A 272 11.46 -3.56 21.94
CA LYS A 272 11.68 -2.79 20.72
C LYS A 272 12.19 -3.71 19.62
N LEU A 273 11.53 -3.70 18.48
CA LEU A 273 11.98 -4.38 17.27
C LEU A 273 12.09 -3.36 16.13
N VAL A 274 13.30 -3.14 15.62
CA VAL A 274 13.57 -2.32 14.44
C VAL A 274 14.26 -3.19 13.41
N ILE A 275 13.70 -3.27 12.21
CA ILE A 275 14.26 -4.06 11.11
C ILE A 275 15.54 -3.35 10.59
N SER A 276 16.65 -4.07 10.47
CA SER A 276 17.86 -3.53 9.87
C SER A 276 17.63 -3.13 8.41
N LYS A 277 18.40 -2.20 7.87
CA LYS A 277 18.23 -1.78 6.48
C LYS A 277 18.52 -2.92 5.51
N GLU A 278 19.46 -3.78 5.81
CA GLU A 278 19.77 -5.00 5.04
C GLU A 278 18.57 -5.96 5.03
N ALA A 279 18.01 -6.28 6.20
CA ALA A 279 16.83 -7.12 6.30
C ALA A 279 15.61 -6.47 5.61
N HIS A 280 15.46 -5.15 5.71
CA HIS A 280 14.42 -4.41 5.02
C HIS A 280 14.53 -4.56 3.50
N LEU A 281 15.73 -4.48 2.96
CA LEU A 281 15.99 -4.69 1.52
C LEU A 281 15.67 -6.13 1.08
N ALA A 282 16.08 -7.10 1.88
CA ALA A 282 16.02 -8.51 1.50
C ALA A 282 14.61 -9.14 1.71
N THR A 283 13.86 -8.68 2.72
CA THR A 283 12.71 -9.45 3.24
C THR A 283 11.40 -8.66 3.33
N TYR A 284 11.49 -7.34 3.16
CA TYR A 284 10.31 -6.50 3.30
C TYR A 284 9.53 -6.43 1.98
N MET A 285 8.28 -6.00 2.08
CA MET A 285 7.30 -5.95 1.00
C MET A 285 7.84 -5.48 -0.35
N LEU A 286 7.64 -6.29 -1.39
CA LEU A 286 7.91 -5.95 -2.78
C LEU A 286 6.63 -5.48 -3.49
N ARG A 287 6.81 -4.71 -4.55
CA ARG A 287 5.75 -4.48 -5.53
C ARG A 287 5.48 -5.80 -6.29
N LEU A 288 4.22 -6.05 -6.64
CA LEU A 288 3.85 -7.21 -7.45
C LEU A 288 4.59 -7.20 -8.80
N GLY A 289 5.29 -8.29 -9.13
CA GLY A 289 5.69 -8.54 -10.50
C GLY A 289 4.52 -9.08 -11.30
N SER A 290 4.55 -8.93 -12.61
CA SER A 290 3.48 -9.44 -13.45
C SER A 290 3.93 -9.83 -14.86
N ARG A 291 3.18 -10.73 -15.47
CA ARG A 291 3.25 -11.08 -16.87
C ARG A 291 1.85 -11.01 -17.46
N LEU A 292 1.71 -10.24 -18.52
CA LEU A 292 0.49 -10.12 -19.30
C LEU A 292 0.72 -10.72 -20.69
N THR A 293 -0.06 -11.71 -21.06
CA THR A 293 -0.23 -12.11 -22.46
C THR A 293 -1.58 -11.59 -22.91
N ALA A 294 -1.59 -10.72 -23.92
CA ALA A 294 -2.80 -10.06 -24.34
C ALA A 294 -2.92 -9.97 -25.87
N LYS A 295 -4.17 -10.05 -26.32
CA LYS A 295 -4.60 -9.81 -27.70
C LYS A 295 -5.50 -8.59 -27.73
N VAL A 296 -5.18 -7.62 -28.58
CA VAL A 296 -5.84 -6.31 -28.65
C VAL A 296 -6.30 -6.06 -30.06
N GLY A 297 -7.58 -5.73 -30.23
CA GLY A 297 -8.18 -5.40 -31.52
C GLY A 297 -8.59 -3.93 -31.60
N LEU A 298 -8.24 -3.27 -32.71
CA LEU A 298 -8.57 -1.88 -32.99
C LEU A 298 -9.46 -1.74 -34.22
N LEU A 299 -10.45 -0.87 -34.13
CA LEU A 299 -11.24 -0.41 -35.27
C LEU A 299 -10.40 0.46 -36.22
N PRO A 300 -10.85 0.73 -37.47
CA PRO A 300 -10.12 1.54 -38.42
C PRO A 300 -9.76 2.95 -37.92
N ASP A 301 -10.53 3.48 -36.99
CA ASP A 301 -10.30 4.82 -36.42
C ASP A 301 -9.36 4.81 -35.19
N GLY A 302 -8.78 3.66 -34.82
CA GLY A 302 -7.90 3.48 -33.68
C GLY A 302 -8.60 3.29 -32.34
N THR A 303 -9.91 3.09 -32.30
CA THR A 303 -10.64 2.72 -31.08
C THR A 303 -10.32 1.28 -30.71
N VAL A 304 -9.95 1.03 -29.45
CA VAL A 304 -9.84 -0.33 -28.91
C VAL A 304 -11.23 -0.93 -28.76
N HIS A 305 -11.47 -2.04 -29.43
CA HIS A 305 -12.79 -2.66 -29.55
C HIS A 305 -12.89 -4.02 -28.85
N ALA A 306 -11.81 -4.82 -28.93
CA ALA A 306 -11.73 -6.13 -28.31
C ALA A 306 -10.41 -6.28 -27.53
N TYR A 307 -10.51 -6.86 -26.34
CA TYR A 307 -9.38 -7.11 -25.47
C TYR A 307 -9.51 -8.49 -24.81
N GLU A 308 -8.54 -9.34 -25.04
CA GLU A 308 -8.35 -10.60 -24.37
C GLU A 308 -6.99 -10.62 -23.66
N GLY A 309 -6.96 -11.07 -22.40
CA GLY A 309 -5.70 -11.06 -21.65
C GLY A 309 -5.66 -12.03 -20.48
N THR A 310 -4.55 -12.74 -20.35
CA THR A 310 -4.19 -13.50 -19.15
C THR A 310 -3.11 -12.75 -18.39
N TRP A 311 -3.40 -12.38 -17.16
CA TRP A 311 -2.50 -11.59 -16.32
C TRP A 311 -2.05 -12.40 -15.11
N LEU A 312 -0.80 -12.86 -15.12
CA LEU A 312 -0.17 -13.51 -13.98
C LEU A 312 0.45 -12.43 -13.09
N VAL A 313 0.11 -12.44 -11.82
CA VAL A 313 0.54 -11.45 -10.83
C VAL A 313 1.22 -12.15 -9.66
N GLY A 314 2.49 -11.83 -9.41
CA GLY A 314 3.30 -12.48 -8.39
C GLY A 314 3.00 -11.98 -6.98
N SER A 315 2.52 -12.87 -6.11
CA SER A 315 2.33 -12.57 -4.69
C SER A 315 3.62 -12.63 -3.87
N GLY A 316 4.71 -13.18 -4.44
CA GLY A 316 5.77 -13.71 -3.62
C GLY A 316 5.25 -14.87 -2.78
N VAL A 317 5.81 -15.09 -1.60
CA VAL A 317 5.34 -16.16 -0.69
C VAL A 317 3.89 -15.94 -0.26
N HIS A 318 3.45 -14.72 -0.10
CA HIS A 318 2.06 -14.31 0.07
C HIS A 318 1.88 -12.82 -0.27
N SER A 319 0.65 -12.39 -0.45
CA SER A 319 0.34 -10.98 -0.63
C SER A 319 -0.73 -10.54 0.36
N ASP A 320 -0.48 -9.42 1.03
CA ASP A 320 -1.41 -8.89 2.03
C ASP A 320 -2.73 -8.41 1.41
N PHE A 321 -2.69 -7.92 0.16
CA PHE A 321 -3.85 -7.38 -0.56
C PHE A 321 -3.84 -7.73 -2.06
N GLY A 322 -3.23 -8.87 -2.44
CA GLY A 322 -3.00 -9.22 -3.85
C GLY A 322 -4.27 -9.23 -4.70
N GLN A 323 -5.36 -9.79 -4.18
CA GLN A 323 -6.64 -9.82 -4.90
C GLN A 323 -7.22 -8.40 -5.08
N GLY A 324 -7.12 -7.53 -4.07
CA GLY A 324 -7.53 -6.13 -4.19
C GLY A 324 -6.68 -5.36 -5.20
N GLN A 325 -5.38 -5.69 -5.31
CA GLN A 325 -4.49 -5.08 -6.30
C GLN A 325 -4.81 -5.55 -7.72
N ILE A 326 -5.16 -6.82 -7.91
CA ILE A 326 -5.65 -7.36 -9.18
C ILE A 326 -6.93 -6.65 -9.61
N ALA A 327 -7.89 -6.54 -8.70
CA ALA A 327 -9.15 -5.86 -8.96
C ALA A 327 -8.95 -4.37 -9.31
N ASN A 328 -8.07 -3.67 -8.59
CA ASN A 328 -7.71 -2.30 -8.92
C ASN A 328 -6.99 -2.19 -10.27
N GLY A 329 -6.12 -3.14 -10.59
CA GLY A 329 -5.43 -3.23 -11.88
C GLY A 329 -6.40 -3.37 -13.04
N LEU A 330 -7.45 -4.19 -12.89
CA LEU A 330 -8.52 -4.32 -13.87
C LEU A 330 -9.29 -3.00 -14.04
N GLY A 331 -9.70 -2.34 -12.95
CA GLY A 331 -10.35 -1.04 -13.00
C GLY A 331 -9.51 0.01 -13.75
N ARG A 332 -8.18 -0.05 -13.63
CA ARG A 332 -7.25 0.82 -14.38
C ARG A 332 -7.19 0.47 -15.87
N ALA A 333 -7.19 -0.82 -16.20
CA ALA A 333 -7.28 -1.24 -17.59
C ALA A 333 -8.61 -0.78 -18.22
N MET A 334 -9.73 -0.89 -17.51
CA MET A 334 -11.03 -0.41 -17.98
C MET A 334 -11.09 1.12 -18.13
N LEU A 335 -10.40 1.86 -17.27
CA LEU A 335 -10.27 3.31 -17.41
C LEU A 335 -9.48 3.67 -18.67
N LEU A 336 -8.40 2.95 -18.96
CA LEU A 336 -7.54 3.17 -20.13
C LEU A 336 -8.21 2.72 -21.45
N LEU A 337 -8.94 1.62 -21.39
CA LEU A 337 -9.63 1.02 -22.55
C LEU A 337 -11.15 1.26 -22.46
N ASN A 338 -11.56 2.47 -22.11
CA ASN A 338 -12.94 2.80 -21.77
C ASN A 338 -13.94 2.61 -22.93
N LYS A 339 -13.47 2.59 -24.17
CA LYS A 339 -14.29 2.36 -25.36
C LYS A 339 -14.38 0.90 -25.78
N CYS A 340 -13.62 0.01 -25.14
CA CYS A 340 -13.61 -1.42 -25.46
C CYS A 340 -14.95 -2.07 -25.10
N LYS A 341 -15.53 -2.81 -26.04
CA LYS A 341 -16.85 -3.42 -25.91
C LYS A 341 -16.80 -4.92 -25.63
N HIS A 342 -15.71 -5.57 -26.00
CA HIS A 342 -15.58 -7.02 -25.91
C HIS A 342 -14.34 -7.36 -25.07
N TRP A 343 -14.56 -8.03 -23.93
CA TRP A 343 -13.53 -8.36 -22.95
C TRP A 343 -13.53 -9.85 -22.63
N ASN A 344 -12.35 -10.44 -22.59
CA ASN A 344 -12.06 -11.71 -21.95
C ASN A 344 -10.77 -11.55 -21.15
N TYR A 345 -10.89 -11.34 -19.84
CA TYR A 345 -9.75 -11.03 -18.99
C TYR A 345 -9.66 -12.01 -17.82
N GLN A 346 -8.52 -12.66 -17.67
CA GLN A 346 -8.26 -13.71 -16.70
C GLN A 346 -7.01 -13.39 -15.88
N PRO A 347 -7.15 -12.79 -14.70
CA PRO A 347 -6.04 -12.56 -13.79
C PRO A 347 -5.84 -13.72 -12.82
N HIS A 348 -4.58 -14.06 -12.53
CA HIS A 348 -4.20 -15.05 -11.55
C HIS A 348 -3.16 -14.49 -10.58
N LEU A 349 -3.40 -14.66 -9.27
CA LEU A 349 -2.41 -14.36 -8.25
C LEU A 349 -1.55 -15.60 -8.00
N VAL A 350 -0.24 -15.49 -8.25
CA VAL A 350 0.68 -16.63 -8.26
C VAL A 350 1.67 -16.54 -7.10
N ALA A 351 1.76 -17.61 -6.30
CA ALA A 351 2.75 -17.71 -5.22
C ALA A 351 4.12 -18.13 -5.79
N THR A 352 5.19 -17.55 -5.28
CA THR A 352 6.58 -17.86 -5.61
C THR A 352 7.47 -17.79 -4.38
N ASN A 353 8.65 -18.38 -4.42
CA ASN A 353 9.64 -18.36 -3.33
C ASN A 353 10.37 -17.00 -3.19
N ARG A 354 9.70 -15.91 -3.53
CA ARG A 354 10.15 -14.53 -3.27
C ARG A 354 9.55 -14.03 -1.96
N CYS A 355 10.13 -13.00 -1.36
CA CYS A 355 9.51 -12.39 -0.19
C CYS A 355 8.12 -11.83 -0.53
N ARG A 356 7.32 -11.54 0.49
CA ARG A 356 5.93 -11.09 0.34
C ARG A 356 5.80 -9.85 -0.55
N SER A 357 4.73 -9.78 -1.31
CA SER A 357 4.29 -8.57 -1.97
C SER A 357 3.15 -7.89 -1.21
N GLY A 358 2.83 -6.67 -1.55
CA GLY A 358 1.73 -5.96 -0.89
C GLY A 358 1.41 -4.60 -1.49
N GLY A 359 0.51 -3.88 -0.80
CA GLY A 359 -0.05 -2.62 -1.23
C GLY A 359 0.92 -1.46 -1.27
N ILE A 360 1.68 -1.33 -2.34
CA ILE A 360 2.60 -0.22 -2.59
C ILE A 360 1.90 0.85 -3.44
N ARG A 361 2.32 2.11 -3.34
CA ARG A 361 1.83 3.29 -4.07
C ARG A 361 1.47 2.95 -5.52
N GLY A 362 0.19 3.18 -5.91
CA GLY A 362 -0.40 2.75 -7.20
C GLY A 362 -1.26 1.50 -7.12
N PHE A 363 -1.05 0.60 -6.13
CA PHE A 363 -1.92 -0.50 -5.72
C PHE A 363 -2.50 -1.32 -6.89
N GLY A 364 -1.65 -1.92 -7.73
CA GLY A 364 -2.04 -2.70 -8.91
C GLY A 364 -2.17 -1.88 -10.20
N GLY A 365 -2.35 -0.55 -10.11
CA GLY A 365 -2.48 0.31 -11.26
C GLY A 365 -1.20 0.43 -12.08
N GLN A 366 -0.06 0.61 -11.43
CA GLN A 366 1.23 0.68 -12.13
C GLN A 366 1.58 -0.64 -12.80
N GLU A 367 1.33 -1.76 -12.13
CA GLU A 367 1.52 -3.10 -12.64
C GLU A 367 0.66 -3.35 -13.89
N SER A 368 -0.60 -2.91 -13.85
CA SER A 368 -1.53 -3.01 -14.96
C SER A 368 -1.06 -2.18 -16.16
N TYR A 369 -0.72 -0.90 -15.97
CA TYR A 369 -0.25 -0.05 -17.08
C TYR A 369 1.11 -0.49 -17.61
N ALA A 370 2.06 -0.85 -16.75
CA ALA A 370 3.36 -1.32 -17.16
C ALA A 370 3.27 -2.60 -18.00
N SER A 371 2.26 -3.44 -17.76
CA SER A 371 2.00 -4.65 -18.52
C SER A 371 1.20 -4.38 -19.80
N LEU A 372 0.17 -3.52 -19.75
CA LEU A 372 -0.76 -3.30 -20.85
C LEU A 372 -0.22 -2.35 -21.94
N VAL A 373 0.42 -1.24 -21.54
CA VAL A 373 0.86 -0.21 -22.47
C VAL A 373 1.86 -0.73 -23.53
N PRO A 374 2.80 -1.65 -23.24
CA PRO A 374 3.64 -2.23 -24.29
C PRO A 374 2.85 -2.93 -25.40
N VAL A 375 1.81 -3.70 -25.06
CA VAL A 375 0.97 -4.38 -26.05
C VAL A 375 0.14 -3.37 -26.86
N LEU A 376 -0.40 -2.34 -26.20
CA LEU A 376 -1.06 -1.23 -26.90
C LEU A 376 -0.09 -0.49 -27.83
N SER A 377 1.17 -0.34 -27.45
CA SER A 377 2.20 0.29 -28.29
C SER A 377 2.45 -0.50 -29.57
N MET A 378 2.40 -1.85 -29.51
CA MET A 378 2.48 -2.68 -30.72
C MET A 378 1.31 -2.41 -31.66
N ALA A 379 0.09 -2.29 -31.13
CA ALA A 379 -1.11 -2.00 -31.92
C ALA A 379 -1.06 -0.58 -32.54
N MET A 380 -0.65 0.42 -31.75
CA MET A 380 -0.47 1.80 -32.22
C MET A 380 0.59 1.87 -33.31
N ALA A 381 1.71 1.19 -33.14
CA ALA A 381 2.80 1.16 -34.13
C ALA A 381 2.33 0.53 -35.46
N LYS A 382 1.58 -0.58 -35.38
CA LYS A 382 1.07 -1.28 -36.58
C LYS A 382 0.11 -0.42 -37.42
N MET A 383 -0.63 0.49 -36.79
CA MET A 383 -1.50 1.45 -37.46
C MET A 383 -0.88 2.84 -37.64
N ASN A 384 0.37 3.04 -37.24
CA ASN A 384 1.07 4.32 -37.22
C ASN A 384 0.28 5.44 -36.48
N LEU A 385 -0.36 5.11 -35.40
CA LEU A 385 -1.17 6.05 -34.60
C LEU A 385 -0.28 6.94 -33.72
N ASN A 386 -0.67 8.19 -33.54
CA ASN A 386 -0.08 9.07 -32.54
C ASN A 386 -0.50 8.64 -31.12
N PRO A 387 0.43 8.30 -30.23
CA PRO A 387 0.10 7.84 -28.88
C PRO A 387 -0.75 8.81 -28.06
N VAL A 388 -0.50 10.12 -28.16
CA VAL A 388 -1.28 11.13 -27.44
C VAL A 388 -2.74 11.09 -27.88
N GLU A 389 -2.99 11.10 -29.18
CA GLU A 389 -4.35 11.04 -29.75
C GLU A 389 -5.03 9.69 -29.47
N PHE A 390 -4.27 8.60 -29.50
CA PHE A 390 -4.78 7.26 -29.17
C PHE A 390 -5.28 7.19 -27.73
N PHE A 391 -4.50 7.67 -26.77
CA PHE A 391 -4.92 7.64 -25.36
C PHE A 391 -6.09 8.58 -25.09
N LYS A 392 -6.09 9.79 -25.64
CA LYS A 392 -7.21 10.73 -25.54
C LYS A 392 -8.52 10.13 -26.07
N LYS A 393 -8.45 9.35 -27.17
CA LYS A 393 -9.62 8.67 -27.74
C LYS A 393 -10.15 7.55 -26.86
N ASN A 394 -9.27 6.72 -26.28
CA ASN A 394 -9.64 5.45 -25.66
C ASN A 394 -9.87 5.55 -24.14
N MET A 395 -9.25 6.52 -23.45
CA MET A 395 -9.42 6.70 -22.01
C MET A 395 -10.77 7.30 -21.63
N CYS A 396 -11.19 7.00 -20.40
CA CYS A 396 -12.28 7.71 -19.74
C CYS A 396 -11.85 9.16 -19.44
N ASP A 397 -12.60 10.13 -19.95
CA ASP A 397 -12.36 11.54 -19.65
C ASP A 397 -13.45 12.10 -18.73
N ILE A 398 -13.38 13.41 -18.43
CA ILE A 398 -14.35 14.12 -17.59
C ILE A 398 -15.78 13.92 -18.14
N ASN A 399 -16.75 13.73 -17.24
CA ASN A 399 -18.14 13.37 -17.53
C ASN A 399 -18.34 12.01 -18.20
N GLY A 400 -17.29 11.20 -18.35
CA GLY A 400 -17.38 9.79 -18.67
C GLY A 400 -17.53 8.93 -17.42
N GLY A 401 -17.63 7.63 -17.61
CA GLY A 401 -17.67 6.68 -16.50
C GLY A 401 -17.03 5.35 -16.90
N TYR A 402 -16.75 4.54 -15.92
CA TYR A 402 -16.20 3.20 -16.09
C TYR A 402 -16.67 2.27 -14.97
N TYR A 403 -16.63 0.97 -15.23
CA TYR A 403 -16.92 -0.01 -14.20
C TYR A 403 -15.72 -0.15 -13.28
N TRP A 404 -15.98 -0.06 -11.99
CA TRP A 404 -15.04 -0.38 -10.95
C TRP A 404 -15.27 -1.81 -10.45
N VAL A 405 -14.39 -2.25 -9.59
CA VAL A 405 -14.49 -3.54 -8.87
C VAL A 405 -15.93 -3.84 -8.46
N GLU A 406 -16.39 -5.08 -8.66
CA GLU A 406 -17.72 -5.56 -8.32
C GLU A 406 -18.88 -5.03 -9.21
N GLY A 407 -18.56 -4.46 -10.37
CA GLY A 407 -19.56 -3.99 -11.33
C GLY A 407 -20.21 -2.66 -10.98
N HIS A 408 -19.66 -1.93 -10.03
CA HIS A 408 -20.12 -0.57 -9.73
C HIS A 408 -19.67 0.40 -10.82
N TRP A 409 -20.62 1.19 -11.33
CA TRP A 409 -20.34 2.28 -12.24
C TRP A 409 -19.83 3.52 -11.49
N TRP A 410 -18.67 4.03 -11.92
CA TRP A 410 -18.09 5.26 -11.41
C TRP A 410 -18.10 6.34 -12.47
N GLU A 411 -18.55 7.54 -12.12
CA GLU A 411 -18.55 8.70 -12.99
C GLU A 411 -17.33 9.58 -12.69
N ASN A 412 -16.67 10.01 -13.74
CA ASN A 412 -15.52 10.89 -13.65
C ASN A 412 -15.95 12.36 -13.75
N HIS A 413 -16.10 13.03 -12.62
CA HIS A 413 -16.52 14.42 -12.56
C HIS A 413 -15.37 15.43 -12.44
N PHE A 414 -14.13 14.98 -12.20
CA PHE A 414 -13.05 15.87 -11.76
C PHE A 414 -11.74 15.72 -12.53
N LEU A 415 -11.52 14.60 -13.21
CA LEU A 415 -10.25 14.29 -13.82
C LEU A 415 -10.33 14.46 -15.34
N SER A 416 -9.80 15.57 -15.85
CA SER A 416 -9.59 15.77 -17.28
C SER A 416 -8.24 15.18 -17.68
N TYR A 417 -8.25 13.93 -18.12
CA TYR A 417 -7.05 13.29 -18.65
C TYR A 417 -6.60 13.92 -19.97
N ASN A 418 -7.55 14.38 -20.80
CA ASN A 418 -7.26 15.03 -22.05
C ASN A 418 -6.50 16.34 -21.84
N ASP A 419 -6.93 17.20 -20.91
CA ASP A 419 -6.23 18.44 -20.59
C ASP A 419 -4.80 18.18 -20.08
N VAL A 420 -4.63 17.18 -19.20
CA VAL A 420 -3.30 16.81 -18.69
C VAL A 420 -2.39 16.34 -19.82
N MET A 421 -2.91 15.56 -20.77
CA MET A 421 -2.13 15.07 -21.90
C MET A 421 -1.79 16.20 -22.87
N ASP A 422 -2.71 17.11 -23.15
CA ASP A 422 -2.48 18.26 -24.01
C ASP A 422 -1.39 19.17 -23.44
N HIS A 423 -1.47 19.52 -22.15
CA HIS A 423 -0.45 20.31 -21.47
C HIS A 423 0.93 19.61 -21.45
N ALA A 424 0.95 18.30 -21.18
CA ALA A 424 2.20 17.54 -21.18
C ALA A 424 2.83 17.48 -22.58
N ALA A 425 2.01 17.24 -23.61
CA ALA A 425 2.44 17.16 -25.00
C ALA A 425 2.97 18.52 -25.48
N GLU A 426 2.27 19.61 -25.20
CA GLU A 426 2.70 20.97 -25.53
C GLU A 426 4.03 21.31 -24.83
N HIS A 427 4.12 21.10 -23.51
CA HIS A 427 5.31 21.44 -22.74
C HIS A 427 6.54 20.60 -23.14
N PHE A 428 6.34 19.34 -23.52
CA PHE A 428 7.40 18.48 -24.06
C PHE A 428 7.83 18.88 -25.49
N GLY A 429 6.98 19.55 -26.24
CA GLY A 429 7.16 19.79 -27.68
C GLY A 429 6.90 18.52 -28.51
N TRP A 430 5.84 17.79 -28.17
CA TRP A 430 5.50 16.50 -28.78
C TRP A 430 5.36 16.59 -30.30
N LYS A 431 4.69 17.62 -30.80
CA LYS A 431 4.44 17.83 -32.23
C LYS A 431 5.71 17.83 -33.07
N ASP A 432 6.80 18.37 -32.52
CA ASP A 432 8.08 18.48 -33.21
C ASP A 432 8.97 17.25 -33.00
N LYS A 433 8.74 16.51 -31.90
CA LYS A 433 9.58 15.37 -31.50
C LYS A 433 9.00 14.01 -31.90
N PHE A 434 7.69 13.85 -31.98
CA PHE A 434 7.12 12.61 -32.47
C PHE A 434 7.01 12.61 -34.00
N GLN A 435 7.96 11.97 -34.66
CA GLN A 435 8.05 11.86 -36.12
C GLN A 435 7.47 10.55 -36.67
N GLY A 436 6.80 9.79 -35.83
CA GLY A 436 6.29 8.44 -36.13
C GLY A 436 7.01 7.36 -35.32
N TRP A 437 6.48 6.15 -35.37
CA TRP A 437 7.04 5.01 -34.66
C TRP A 437 8.42 4.63 -35.21
N LEU A 438 9.34 4.26 -34.29
CA LEU A 438 10.73 3.88 -34.59
C LEU A 438 11.54 4.97 -35.35
N THR A 439 11.08 6.21 -35.33
CA THR A 439 11.72 7.33 -36.01
C THR A 439 12.32 8.29 -34.97
N PRO A 440 13.64 8.44 -34.92
CA PRO A 440 14.26 9.42 -34.04
C PRO A 440 14.02 10.85 -34.56
N TYR A 441 13.70 11.77 -33.63
CA TYR A 441 13.56 13.20 -34.01
C TYR A 441 14.91 13.93 -34.12
N LYS A 442 15.99 13.31 -33.62
CA LYS A 442 17.36 13.85 -33.69
C LYS A 442 18.37 12.71 -33.65
N THR A 443 19.44 12.87 -34.45
CA THR A 443 20.61 11.97 -34.43
C THR A 443 21.88 12.79 -34.23
N GLU A 444 22.71 12.41 -33.27
CA GLU A 444 24.02 13.04 -33.00
C GLU A 444 25.10 11.95 -32.89
N GLY A 445 25.86 11.78 -33.94
CA GLY A 445 26.83 10.69 -34.03
C GLY A 445 26.13 9.33 -33.98
N SER A 446 26.46 8.51 -32.96
CA SER A 446 25.81 7.21 -32.70
C SER A 446 24.55 7.31 -31.86
N LYS A 447 24.20 8.47 -31.32
CA LYS A 447 23.03 8.67 -30.45
C LYS A 447 21.79 9.00 -31.26
N GLN A 448 20.70 8.29 -30.99
CA GLN A 448 19.39 8.57 -31.56
C GLN A 448 18.43 8.97 -30.42
N TYR A 449 17.69 10.05 -30.65
CA TYR A 449 16.74 10.60 -29.68
C TYR A 449 15.32 10.31 -30.16
N GLY A 450 14.59 9.51 -29.38
CA GLY A 450 13.20 9.18 -29.62
C GLY A 450 12.24 9.87 -28.65
N ALA A 451 10.97 9.94 -29.01
CA ALA A 451 9.90 10.40 -28.15
C ALA A 451 8.93 9.27 -27.87
N GLY A 452 8.49 9.14 -26.62
CA GLY A 452 7.50 8.17 -26.18
C GLY A 452 6.47 8.80 -25.25
N CYS A 453 5.26 8.26 -25.25
CA CYS A 453 4.17 8.68 -24.39
C CYS A 453 3.60 7.47 -23.63
N CYS A 454 3.39 7.64 -22.36
CA CYS A 454 2.66 6.70 -21.50
C CYS A 454 1.71 7.49 -20.61
N VAL A 455 0.57 6.91 -20.30
CA VAL A 455 -0.42 7.50 -19.40
C VAL A 455 -0.58 6.65 -18.14
N HIS A 456 -0.84 7.32 -17.05
CA HIS A 456 -1.21 6.69 -15.78
C HIS A 456 -2.43 7.39 -15.21
N GLY A 457 -3.58 6.74 -15.27
CA GLY A 457 -4.78 7.20 -14.59
C GLY A 457 -4.82 6.67 -13.16
N SER A 458 -5.04 7.54 -12.19
CA SER A 458 -5.28 7.15 -10.82
C SER A 458 -6.63 7.70 -10.37
N ALA A 459 -7.57 6.81 -10.16
CA ALA A 459 -8.87 7.12 -9.59
C ALA A 459 -9.00 6.46 -8.21
N ASP A 460 -7.91 6.48 -7.41
CA ASP A 460 -7.94 5.95 -6.07
C ASP A 460 -8.75 6.86 -5.19
N CYS A 461 -9.77 6.36 -4.59
CA CYS A 461 -10.41 6.87 -3.41
C CYS A 461 -11.48 5.90 -2.90
N GLY A 462 -11.18 4.64 -2.92
CA GLY A 462 -11.97 3.64 -2.19
C GLY A 462 -11.96 3.92 -0.68
N MET A 463 -12.89 3.32 0.04
CA MET A 463 -12.95 3.41 1.50
C MET A 463 -13.19 4.85 2.00
N LEU A 464 -14.30 5.44 1.57
CA LEU A 464 -14.67 6.83 1.89
C LEU A 464 -15.12 7.04 3.35
N HIS A 465 -15.35 5.95 4.11
CA HIS A 465 -15.76 6.04 5.50
C HIS A 465 -14.60 6.49 6.40
N GLY A 466 -14.95 7.33 7.37
CA GLY A 466 -14.08 7.80 8.43
C GLY A 466 -14.80 8.82 9.30
N GLU A 467 -14.26 9.07 10.48
CA GLU A 467 -14.84 9.91 11.51
C GLU A 467 -13.82 10.91 12.03
N ALA A 468 -14.29 12.08 12.43
CA ALA A 468 -13.49 13.10 13.09
C ALA A 468 -14.33 13.87 14.12
N PHE A 469 -13.69 14.29 15.21
CA PHE A 469 -14.28 15.21 16.18
C PHE A 469 -13.49 16.52 16.23
N VAL A 470 -14.19 17.64 16.41
CA VAL A 470 -13.59 18.94 16.70
C VAL A 470 -14.15 19.43 18.02
N LYS A 471 -13.26 19.60 19.00
CA LYS A 471 -13.58 20.15 20.31
C LYS A 471 -13.13 21.59 20.38
N LEU A 472 -14.05 22.48 20.70
CA LEU A 472 -13.77 23.88 21.07
C LEU A 472 -13.73 24.00 22.59
N ASP A 473 -12.80 24.78 23.10
CA ASP A 473 -12.73 25.09 24.53
C ASP A 473 -13.07 26.56 24.84
N GLY A 474 -13.27 26.87 26.11
CA GLY A 474 -13.59 28.20 26.57
C GLY A 474 -12.45 29.22 26.41
N TRP A 475 -11.26 28.80 26.02
CA TRP A 475 -10.09 29.66 25.81
C TRP A 475 -9.90 30.07 24.35
N GLY A 476 -10.84 29.67 23.46
CA GLY A 476 -10.79 29.95 22.04
C GLY A 476 -9.76 29.09 21.30
N THR A 477 -9.51 27.88 21.77
CA THR A 477 -8.72 26.90 21.06
C THR A 477 -9.58 25.77 20.51
N ALA A 478 -9.09 25.11 19.47
CA ALA A 478 -9.71 23.94 18.87
C ALA A 478 -8.76 22.73 18.92
N ASN A 479 -9.31 21.56 19.23
CA ASN A 479 -8.59 20.31 19.10
C ASN A 479 -9.31 19.40 18.08
N ILE A 480 -8.56 18.97 17.06
CA ILE A 480 -9.00 17.99 16.07
C ILE A 480 -8.63 16.60 16.58
N ASN A 481 -9.64 15.75 16.77
CA ASN A 481 -9.44 14.35 17.13
C ASN A 481 -9.70 13.47 15.90
N VAL A 482 -8.63 12.88 15.34
CA VAL A 482 -8.64 12.06 14.13
C VAL A 482 -7.41 11.16 14.10
N CYS A 483 -7.56 9.92 13.61
CA CYS A 483 -6.47 8.95 13.57
C CYS A 483 -5.60 9.07 12.32
N ILE A 484 -5.07 10.26 12.04
CA ILE A 484 -4.23 10.52 10.85
C ILE A 484 -2.74 10.50 11.20
N ALA A 485 -2.01 9.49 10.70
CA ALA A 485 -0.56 9.42 10.82
C ALA A 485 0.13 10.49 9.95
N GLU A 486 1.36 10.90 10.30
CA GLU A 486 2.19 11.78 9.48
C GLU A 486 3.33 10.99 8.87
N SER A 487 3.26 10.79 7.55
CA SER A 487 4.27 10.03 6.80
C SER A 487 5.15 10.90 5.87
N GLY A 488 5.26 12.19 6.20
CA GLY A 488 6.09 13.16 5.49
C GLY A 488 5.35 14.05 4.50
N MET A 489 4.08 13.77 4.20
CA MET A 489 3.29 14.50 3.19
C MET A 489 2.67 15.80 3.72
N GLY A 490 2.67 16.05 5.02
CA GLY A 490 2.07 17.26 5.63
C GLY A 490 0.54 17.22 5.72
N GLN A 491 -0.07 16.04 5.66
CA GLN A 491 -1.53 15.91 5.70
C GLN A 491 -2.13 16.40 7.03
N ARG A 492 -1.43 16.23 8.15
CA ARG A 492 -1.84 16.79 9.45
C ARG A 492 -1.89 18.32 9.42
N SER A 493 -0.89 18.95 8.80
CA SER A 493 -0.89 20.40 8.57
C SER A 493 -2.04 20.84 7.66
N SER A 494 -2.36 20.06 6.63
CA SER A 494 -3.45 20.37 5.71
C SER A 494 -4.82 20.38 6.40
N VAL A 495 -5.12 19.38 7.23
CA VAL A 495 -6.41 19.33 7.95
C VAL A 495 -6.49 20.41 9.05
N VAL A 496 -5.38 20.77 9.70
CA VAL A 496 -5.34 21.90 10.65
C VAL A 496 -5.66 23.22 9.95
N LYS A 497 -5.09 23.46 8.75
CA LYS A 497 -5.43 24.64 7.94
C LYS A 497 -6.92 24.71 7.60
N MET A 498 -7.51 23.59 7.17
CA MET A 498 -8.93 23.52 6.82
C MET A 498 -9.82 23.82 8.02
N ALA A 499 -9.51 23.24 9.17
CA ALA A 499 -10.26 23.52 10.40
C ALA A 499 -10.10 24.98 10.84
N ALA A 500 -8.88 25.54 10.84
CA ALA A 500 -8.60 26.92 11.19
C ALA A 500 -9.34 27.91 10.27
N GLU A 501 -9.39 27.64 8.97
CA GLU A 501 -10.16 28.42 7.99
C GLU A 501 -11.66 28.43 8.31
N ILE A 502 -12.24 27.24 8.57
CA ILE A 502 -13.67 27.08 8.83
C ILE A 502 -14.08 27.72 10.17
N LEU A 503 -13.26 27.52 11.19
CA LEU A 503 -13.51 28.04 12.54
C LEU A 503 -13.16 29.52 12.68
N ASN A 504 -12.47 30.09 11.68
CA ASN A 504 -11.91 31.46 11.71
C ASN A 504 -10.94 31.66 12.90
N LEU A 505 -10.13 30.63 13.21
CA LEU A 505 -9.13 30.66 14.28
C LEU A 505 -7.71 30.86 13.72
N PRO A 506 -6.80 31.46 14.50
CA PRO A 506 -5.37 31.42 14.21
C PRO A 506 -4.86 29.97 14.18
N LEU A 507 -3.84 29.68 13.31
CA LEU A 507 -3.30 28.33 13.17
C LEU A 507 -2.72 27.77 14.47
N ASP A 508 -2.09 28.62 15.30
CA ASP A 508 -1.53 28.27 16.59
C ASP A 508 -2.58 27.95 17.67
N LYS A 509 -3.84 28.25 17.40
CA LYS A 509 -4.97 27.91 18.26
C LYS A 509 -5.65 26.59 17.89
N VAL A 510 -5.20 25.94 16.82
CA VAL A 510 -5.76 24.66 16.36
C VAL A 510 -4.71 23.56 16.52
N THR A 511 -5.02 22.57 17.35
CA THR A 511 -4.18 21.40 17.62
C THR A 511 -4.81 20.13 17.03
N ILE A 512 -4.03 19.07 16.90
CA ILE A 512 -4.46 17.77 16.39
C ILE A 512 -3.93 16.65 17.29
N SER A 513 -4.76 15.66 17.57
CA SER A 513 -4.44 14.52 18.44
C SER A 513 -3.32 13.65 17.88
N THR A 514 -2.62 12.91 18.75
CA THR A 514 -1.73 11.83 18.34
C THR A 514 -2.55 10.72 17.68
N PRO A 515 -2.09 10.11 16.57
CA PRO A 515 -2.79 9.00 15.93
C PRO A 515 -2.75 7.74 16.83
N ASP A 516 -3.90 7.38 17.37
CA ASP A 516 -4.07 6.31 18.34
C ASP A 516 -5.38 5.57 18.07
N SER A 517 -5.31 4.28 17.84
CA SER A 517 -6.46 3.45 17.51
C SER A 517 -7.46 3.24 18.65
N GLN A 518 -7.14 3.69 19.87
CA GLN A 518 -8.05 3.65 21.03
C GLN A 518 -8.70 5.00 21.31
N ASP A 519 -7.91 6.09 21.23
CA ASP A 519 -8.33 7.41 21.66
C ASP A 519 -8.90 8.26 20.52
N ASN A 520 -8.69 7.85 19.25
CA ASN A 520 -9.25 8.51 18.09
C ASN A 520 -10.41 7.71 17.48
N PRO A 521 -11.33 8.38 16.78
CA PRO A 521 -12.39 7.72 16.05
C PRO A 521 -11.81 6.84 14.94
N TRP A 522 -12.61 5.86 14.52
CA TRP A 522 -12.18 4.87 13.54
C TRP A 522 -12.09 5.45 12.13
N ASP A 523 -11.08 5.05 11.37
CA ASP A 523 -10.93 5.30 9.94
C ASP A 523 -10.04 4.23 9.28
N TRP A 524 -10.04 4.21 7.95
CA TRP A 524 -9.20 3.30 7.16
C TRP A 524 -7.72 3.70 7.09
N GLY A 525 -7.30 4.78 7.73
CA GLY A 525 -5.94 5.28 7.68
C GLY A 525 -5.55 5.91 6.33
N LEU A 526 -4.26 6.11 6.14
CA LEU A 526 -3.69 6.70 4.92
C LEU A 526 -3.49 5.63 3.84
N ALA A 527 -4.52 5.38 3.05
CA ALA A 527 -4.48 4.46 1.92
C ALA A 527 -5.29 5.04 0.75
N GLY A 528 -5.08 4.60 -0.50
CA GLY A 528 -5.89 4.98 -1.65
C GLY A 528 -5.97 6.49 -1.91
N SER A 529 -4.92 7.24 -1.67
CA SER A 529 -4.84 8.70 -1.91
C SER A 529 -5.90 9.55 -1.18
N ARG A 530 -6.50 9.04 -0.10
CA ARG A 530 -7.64 9.65 0.62
C ARG A 530 -7.25 10.78 1.59
N GLY A 531 -5.97 11.05 1.78
CA GLY A 531 -5.46 11.97 2.79
C GLY A 531 -6.14 13.35 2.80
N THR A 532 -6.11 14.11 1.71
CA THR A 532 -6.77 15.42 1.64
C THR A 532 -8.27 15.30 1.42
N LEU A 533 -8.71 14.40 0.55
CA LEU A 533 -10.11 14.28 0.16
C LEU A 533 -10.99 13.83 1.34
N VAL A 534 -10.67 12.70 1.94
CA VAL A 534 -11.53 12.11 3.00
C VAL A 534 -11.31 12.81 4.33
N TYR A 535 -10.06 12.95 4.80
CA TYR A 535 -9.79 13.62 6.07
C TYR A 535 -10.13 15.11 6.03
N GLY A 536 -9.89 15.77 4.90
CA GLY A 536 -10.28 17.17 4.72
C GLY A 536 -11.79 17.36 4.82
N ARG A 537 -12.59 16.44 4.23
CA ARG A 537 -14.04 16.44 4.34
C ARG A 537 -14.50 16.16 5.77
N MET A 538 -14.02 15.08 6.39
CA MET A 538 -14.39 14.70 7.76
C MET A 538 -14.12 15.82 8.76
N VAL A 539 -12.88 16.34 8.76
CA VAL A 539 -12.47 17.44 9.65
C VAL A 539 -13.21 18.72 9.30
N GLY A 540 -13.46 19.00 8.01
CA GLY A 540 -14.21 20.14 7.57
C GLY A 540 -15.67 20.10 8.04
N ASP A 541 -16.33 18.94 7.96
CA ASP A 541 -17.71 18.76 8.43
C ASP A 541 -17.79 18.89 9.97
N ALA A 542 -16.86 18.26 10.70
CA ALA A 542 -16.77 18.40 12.15
C ALA A 542 -16.52 19.85 12.59
N ALA A 543 -15.64 20.57 11.89
CA ALA A 543 -15.37 21.99 12.17
C ALA A 543 -16.59 22.88 11.88
N ARG A 544 -17.32 22.63 10.79
CA ARG A 544 -18.58 23.34 10.48
C ARG A 544 -19.63 23.10 11.55
N ASN A 545 -19.82 21.84 11.97
CA ASN A 545 -20.77 21.50 13.03
C ASN A 545 -20.41 22.19 14.36
N ALA A 546 -19.15 22.16 14.77
CA ALA A 546 -18.69 22.84 15.97
C ALA A 546 -18.91 24.37 15.90
N ARG A 547 -18.62 24.98 14.74
CA ARG A 547 -18.87 26.41 14.52
C ARG A 547 -20.37 26.75 14.60
N THR A 548 -21.22 25.93 13.97
CA THR A 548 -22.67 26.13 14.01
C THR A 548 -23.19 26.09 15.44
N GLN A 549 -22.84 25.08 16.23
CA GLN A 549 -23.24 24.97 17.62
C GLN A 549 -22.75 26.15 18.48
N LEU A 550 -21.54 26.64 18.24
CA LEU A 550 -21.01 27.84 18.93
C LEU A 550 -21.84 29.09 18.61
N LEU A 551 -22.19 29.31 17.34
CA LEU A 551 -22.97 30.46 16.90
C LEU A 551 -24.41 30.40 17.41
N GLU A 552 -25.04 29.22 17.39
CA GLU A 552 -26.37 28.99 17.94
C GLU A 552 -26.40 29.26 19.46
N GLY A 553 -25.40 28.77 20.20
CA GLY A 553 -25.24 29.03 21.63
C GLY A 553 -25.04 30.54 21.93
N ALA A 554 -24.21 31.21 21.14
CA ALA A 554 -23.98 32.65 21.28
C ALA A 554 -25.24 33.45 20.96
N ALA A 555 -26.02 33.07 19.93
CA ALA A 555 -27.29 33.71 19.60
C ALA A 555 -28.32 33.55 20.72
N ALA A 556 -28.41 32.38 21.34
CA ALA A 556 -29.29 32.12 22.48
C ALA A 556 -28.97 33.00 23.70
N ILE A 557 -27.68 33.28 23.94
CA ILE A 557 -27.24 34.15 25.06
C ILE A 557 -27.44 35.62 24.75
N GLN A 558 -27.22 36.07 23.50
CA GLN A 558 -27.24 37.48 23.11
C GLN A 558 -28.59 37.98 22.58
N ILE A 559 -29.66 37.17 22.66
CA ILE A 559 -31.00 37.55 22.18
C ILE A 559 -30.95 38.12 20.75
N GLY A 560 -30.64 37.27 19.77
CA GLY A 560 -30.94 37.51 18.36
C GLY A 560 -29.91 38.28 17.55
N ARG A 561 -28.69 38.51 18.01
CA ARG A 561 -27.62 39.17 17.25
C ARG A 561 -26.31 38.42 17.20
N ALA A 562 -26.32 37.16 16.84
CA ALA A 562 -25.13 36.55 16.31
C ALA A 562 -25.10 36.75 14.78
N HIS A 563 -24.54 37.87 14.34
CA HIS A 563 -24.23 38.03 12.92
C HIS A 563 -22.96 37.28 12.59
N VAL A 564 -23.07 36.43 11.62
CA VAL A 564 -21.97 35.67 10.97
C VAL A 564 -21.08 36.65 10.19
#